data_d89c741d3dd2040d5d839274904ef764
#
_entry.id   d89c741d3dd2040d5d839274904ef764
#
_cell.length_a   1.000
_cell.length_b   1.000
_cell.length_c   1.000
_cell.angle_alpha   90.00
_cell.angle_beta   90.00
_cell.angle_gamma   90.00
#
_symmetry.space_group_name_H-M   'P 1'
#
loop_
_entity.id
_entity.type
_entity.pdbx_description
1 polymer ?
#
loop_
_entity_poly.entity_id
_entity_poly.type
_entity_poly.pdbx_seq_one_letter_code
_entity_poly.pdbx_strand_id
1 'polypeptide(L)'
;TVLVFLFLCYWGYSYYGISFEERPFHPEHDSLKPSGPYGHGLGILGTVLILIGVFGYIGRKKKKFLPRVGVLKHWLEFHIFLCSVGPLLILFHTAFKFGGIVSISFWSMVAVVLSGVIGRFIYIQIPRTIQGRELSLGEIKEMKDTMSRGLSVKYGLDETMYSMLISATQKEIDFADKGFIGRVMGRINHNRSIRKTIKDLLNQTSL
;
A
#
# COMPACT_ATOMS: atom_id res chain seq x y z
N THR A 1 4.09 -8.17 -9.76
CA THR A 1 2.64 -8.49 -9.62
C THR A 1 1.89 -8.16 -10.90
N VAL A 2 1.97 -6.92 -11.43
CA VAL A 2 1.24 -6.49 -12.66
C VAL A 2 1.59 -7.37 -13.86
N LEU A 3 2.87 -7.63 -14.11
CA LEU A 3 3.30 -8.50 -15.21
C LEU A 3 2.74 -9.93 -15.10
N VAL A 4 2.71 -10.49 -13.89
CA VAL A 4 2.11 -11.82 -13.65
C VAL A 4 0.61 -11.78 -13.95
N PHE A 5 -0.08 -10.74 -13.53
CA PHE A 5 -1.51 -10.56 -13.83
C PHE A 5 -1.77 -10.49 -15.34
N LEU A 6 -1.04 -9.65 -16.05
CA LEU A 6 -1.16 -9.51 -17.52
C LEU A 6 -0.85 -10.82 -18.23
N PHE A 7 0.17 -11.53 -17.78
CA PHE A 7 0.51 -12.85 -18.33
C PHE A 7 -0.61 -13.86 -18.15
N LEU A 8 -1.20 -13.96 -16.93
CA LEU A 8 -2.31 -14.86 -16.65
C LEU A 8 -3.59 -14.48 -17.43
N CYS A 9 -3.86 -13.18 -17.55
CA CYS A 9 -4.96 -12.69 -18.38
C CYS A 9 -4.77 -13.06 -19.83
N TYR A 10 -3.58 -12.84 -20.37
CA TYR A 10 -3.27 -13.16 -21.77
C TYR A 10 -3.35 -14.68 -22.03
N TRP A 11 -2.73 -15.47 -21.15
CA TRP A 11 -2.68 -16.93 -21.27
C TRP A 11 -4.06 -17.58 -21.15
N GLY A 12 -4.90 -17.11 -20.23
CA GLY A 12 -6.23 -17.68 -19.99
C GLY A 12 -7.37 -16.89 -20.63
N TYR A 13 -7.09 -15.92 -21.52
CA TYR A 13 -8.10 -15.02 -22.08
C TYR A 13 -9.25 -15.78 -22.74
N SER A 14 -8.93 -16.80 -23.57
CA SER A 14 -9.90 -17.61 -24.29
C SER A 14 -10.88 -18.33 -23.35
N TYR A 15 -10.39 -18.85 -22.23
CA TYR A 15 -11.18 -19.63 -21.29
C TYR A 15 -11.90 -18.76 -20.23
N TYR A 16 -11.23 -17.77 -19.66
CA TYR A 16 -11.82 -16.95 -18.60
C TYR A 16 -12.78 -15.89 -19.13
N GLY A 17 -12.68 -15.52 -20.40
CA GLY A 17 -13.54 -14.54 -21.05
C GLY A 17 -14.92 -15.05 -21.45
N ILE A 18 -15.13 -16.36 -21.53
CA ILE A 18 -16.43 -16.96 -21.90
C ILE A 18 -17.35 -17.16 -20.68
N SER A 19 -18.65 -17.30 -20.94
CA SER A 19 -19.66 -17.52 -19.91
C SER A 19 -19.42 -18.85 -19.15
N PHE A 20 -19.87 -18.94 -17.88
CA PHE A 20 -19.71 -20.14 -17.08
C PHE A 20 -20.38 -21.36 -17.67
N GLU A 21 -21.46 -21.18 -18.43
CA GLU A 21 -22.23 -22.22 -19.06
C GLU A 21 -21.51 -22.82 -20.27
N GLU A 22 -20.71 -22.03 -20.98
CA GLU A 22 -19.97 -22.46 -22.17
C GLU A 22 -18.60 -23.06 -21.82
N ARG A 23 -18.04 -22.77 -20.65
CA ARG A 23 -16.71 -23.26 -20.23
C ARG A 23 -16.52 -24.76 -20.29
N PRO A 24 -17.53 -25.61 -19.94
CA PRO A 24 -17.38 -27.06 -20.04
C PRO A 24 -17.11 -27.58 -21.47
N PHE A 25 -17.50 -26.79 -22.47
CA PHE A 25 -17.32 -27.16 -23.89
C PHE A 25 -16.04 -26.58 -24.49
N HIS A 26 -15.29 -25.78 -23.72
CA HIS A 26 -14.05 -25.18 -24.20
C HIS A 26 -12.91 -26.21 -24.23
N PRO A 27 -12.06 -26.24 -25.27
CA PRO A 27 -10.98 -27.23 -25.40
C PRO A 27 -10.00 -27.28 -24.22
N GLU A 28 -9.75 -26.12 -23.59
CA GLU A 28 -8.84 -26.00 -22.44
C GLU A 28 -9.52 -26.20 -21.08
N HIS A 29 -10.82 -26.55 -21.05
CA HIS A 29 -11.57 -26.69 -19.82
C HIS A 29 -10.92 -27.69 -18.85
N ASP A 30 -10.54 -28.87 -19.34
CA ASP A 30 -9.96 -29.91 -18.52
C ASP A 30 -8.62 -29.53 -17.89
N SER A 31 -7.91 -28.59 -18.51
CA SER A 31 -6.63 -28.08 -18.03
C SER A 31 -6.76 -26.90 -17.07
N LEU A 32 -7.69 -25.98 -17.35
CA LEU A 32 -7.83 -24.70 -16.64
C LEU A 32 -8.92 -24.68 -15.57
N LYS A 33 -9.79 -25.70 -15.52
CA LYS A 33 -10.76 -25.84 -14.41
C LYS A 33 -10.03 -25.95 -13.07
N PRO A 34 -10.65 -25.59 -11.94
CA PRO A 34 -10.01 -25.65 -10.61
C PRO A 34 -9.38 -27.00 -10.25
N SER A 35 -9.96 -28.11 -10.72
CA SER A 35 -9.44 -29.47 -10.54
C SER A 35 -8.48 -29.91 -11.63
N GLY A 36 -8.30 -29.14 -12.70
CA GLY A 36 -7.38 -29.44 -13.79
C GLY A 36 -5.91 -29.18 -13.42
N PRO A 37 -4.97 -29.73 -14.18
CA PRO A 37 -3.55 -29.68 -13.84
C PRO A 37 -3.02 -28.25 -13.71
N TYR A 38 -3.38 -27.35 -14.62
CA TYR A 38 -2.96 -25.96 -14.54
C TYR A 38 -3.77 -25.18 -13.49
N GLY A 39 -5.11 -25.34 -13.46
CA GLY A 39 -5.93 -24.67 -12.47
C GLY A 39 -5.53 -25.07 -11.05
N HIS A 40 -5.37 -26.35 -10.77
CA HIS A 40 -4.93 -26.86 -9.46
C HIS A 40 -3.49 -26.45 -9.14
N GLY A 41 -2.59 -26.49 -10.12
CA GLY A 41 -1.20 -26.03 -10.00
C GLY A 41 -1.10 -24.58 -9.57
N LEU A 42 -1.93 -23.68 -10.13
CA LEU A 42 -2.01 -22.28 -9.71
C LEU A 42 -2.42 -22.14 -8.24
N GLY A 43 -3.36 -22.97 -7.76
CA GLY A 43 -3.78 -22.98 -6.35
C GLY A 43 -2.67 -23.42 -5.41
N ILE A 44 -1.97 -24.52 -5.74
CA ILE A 44 -0.82 -25.00 -4.95
C ILE A 44 0.29 -23.95 -4.94
N LEU A 45 0.69 -23.47 -6.11
CA LEU A 45 1.77 -22.49 -6.22
C LEU A 45 1.43 -21.20 -5.46
N GLY A 46 0.21 -20.69 -5.60
CA GLY A 46 -0.26 -19.51 -4.89
C GLY A 46 -0.20 -19.70 -3.36
N THR A 47 -0.65 -20.83 -2.86
CA THR A 47 -0.60 -21.18 -1.43
C THR A 47 0.83 -21.26 -0.92
N VAL A 48 1.72 -21.94 -1.65
CA VAL A 48 3.14 -22.08 -1.29
C VAL A 48 3.81 -20.70 -1.24
N LEU A 49 3.54 -19.82 -2.19
CA LEU A 49 4.10 -18.46 -2.19
C LEU A 49 3.63 -17.65 -0.96
N ILE A 50 2.35 -17.76 -0.60
CA ILE A 50 1.83 -17.10 0.62
C ILE A 50 2.54 -17.64 1.85
N LEU A 51 2.66 -18.96 1.98
CA LEU A 51 3.33 -19.59 3.13
C LEU A 51 4.80 -19.15 3.23
N ILE A 52 5.55 -19.19 2.13
CA ILE A 52 6.94 -18.71 2.09
C ILE A 52 7.02 -17.23 2.49
N GLY A 53 6.14 -16.38 1.94
CA GLY A 53 6.10 -14.96 2.26
C GLY A 53 5.84 -14.70 3.74
N VAL A 54 4.84 -15.36 4.31
CA VAL A 54 4.44 -15.18 5.72
C VAL A 54 5.48 -15.75 6.66
N PHE A 55 5.85 -17.03 6.51
CA PHE A 55 6.79 -17.70 7.42
C PHE A 55 8.21 -17.15 7.28
N GLY A 56 8.64 -16.79 6.08
CA GLY A 56 9.93 -16.14 5.84
C GLY A 56 10.05 -14.82 6.60
N TYR A 57 9.03 -13.96 6.50
CA TYR A 57 9.01 -12.68 7.21
C TYR A 57 8.92 -12.86 8.73
N ILE A 58 8.04 -13.74 9.22
CA ILE A 58 7.90 -14.03 10.66
C ILE A 58 9.20 -14.61 11.22
N GLY A 59 9.81 -15.56 10.52
CA GLY A 59 11.08 -16.17 10.92
C GLY A 59 12.19 -15.15 11.05
N ARG A 60 12.28 -14.21 10.09
CA ARG A 60 13.25 -13.11 10.13
C ARG A 60 12.97 -12.10 11.25
N LYS A 61 11.71 -11.79 11.51
CA LYS A 61 11.30 -10.80 12.52
C LYS A 61 11.44 -11.33 13.95
N LYS A 62 11.01 -12.58 14.21
CA LYS A 62 10.93 -13.13 15.57
C LYS A 62 12.17 -13.92 15.99
N LYS A 63 12.83 -14.60 15.07
CA LYS A 63 13.97 -15.46 15.43
C LYS A 63 15.27 -14.75 15.11
N LYS A 64 16.13 -14.60 16.14
CA LYS A 64 17.53 -14.17 16.00
C LYS A 64 18.39 -15.15 15.17
N PHE A 65 17.76 -16.18 14.61
CA PHE A 65 18.41 -17.25 13.85
C PHE A 65 18.95 -16.81 12.47
N LEU A 66 18.38 -15.73 11.88
CA LEU A 66 18.87 -15.18 10.61
C LEU A 66 19.35 -13.70 10.70
N PRO A 67 20.12 -13.29 11.73
CA PRO A 67 20.52 -11.89 11.86
C PRO A 67 21.47 -11.43 10.75
N ARG A 68 22.14 -12.38 10.08
CA ARG A 68 23.13 -12.10 9.01
C ARG A 68 22.56 -12.09 7.60
N VAL A 69 21.29 -12.44 7.40
CA VAL A 69 20.67 -12.55 6.06
C VAL A 69 19.87 -11.28 5.74
N GLY A 70 20.53 -10.28 5.21
CA GLY A 70 19.93 -9.08 4.65
C GLY A 70 19.21 -8.16 5.65
N VAL A 71 18.79 -7.00 5.16
CA VAL A 71 18.05 -5.99 5.92
C VAL A 71 16.58 -6.39 6.02
N LEU A 72 15.94 -6.17 7.18
CA LEU A 72 14.51 -6.50 7.41
C LEU A 72 13.57 -5.85 6.39
N LYS A 73 13.97 -4.71 5.82
CA LYS A 73 13.23 -4.01 4.77
C LYS A 73 13.04 -4.89 3.53
N HIS A 74 14.09 -5.56 3.05
CA HIS A 74 14.01 -6.43 1.88
C HIS A 74 13.12 -7.66 2.13
N TRP A 75 13.15 -8.21 3.35
CA TRP A 75 12.24 -9.29 3.75
C TRP A 75 10.78 -8.85 3.76
N LEU A 76 10.51 -7.61 4.16
CA LEU A 76 9.17 -7.04 4.08
C LEU A 76 8.72 -6.85 2.62
N GLU A 77 9.61 -6.34 1.76
CA GLU A 77 9.34 -6.18 0.33
C GLU A 77 9.05 -7.53 -0.35
N PHE A 78 9.86 -8.54 -0.02
CA PHE A 78 9.68 -9.91 -0.49
C PHE A 78 8.35 -10.53 -0.01
N HIS A 79 8.01 -10.35 1.28
CA HIS A 79 6.72 -10.74 1.83
C HIS A 79 5.56 -10.09 1.07
N ILE A 80 5.60 -8.77 0.86
CA ILE A 80 4.55 -8.03 0.13
C ILE A 80 4.43 -8.56 -1.30
N PHE A 81 5.55 -8.82 -1.97
CA PHE A 81 5.55 -9.37 -3.33
C PHE A 81 4.88 -10.75 -3.39
N LEU A 82 5.30 -11.69 -2.55
CA LEU A 82 4.75 -13.06 -2.53
C LEU A 82 3.28 -13.08 -2.10
N CYS A 83 2.92 -12.29 -1.08
CA CYS A 83 1.54 -12.18 -0.60
C CYS A 83 0.64 -11.32 -1.51
N SER A 84 1.17 -10.75 -2.59
CA SER A 84 0.40 -10.14 -3.66
C SER A 84 0.25 -11.08 -4.86
N VAL A 85 1.30 -11.83 -5.21
CA VAL A 85 1.27 -12.79 -6.31
C VAL A 85 0.48 -14.04 -5.95
N GLY A 86 0.64 -14.57 -4.72
CA GLY A 86 -0.04 -15.78 -4.27
C GLY A 86 -1.58 -15.70 -4.37
N PRO A 87 -2.23 -14.70 -3.77
CA PRO A 87 -3.67 -14.49 -3.90
C PRO A 87 -4.14 -14.30 -5.34
N LEU A 88 -3.31 -13.68 -6.19
CA LEU A 88 -3.60 -13.53 -7.60
C LEU A 88 -3.67 -14.90 -8.31
N LEU A 89 -2.70 -15.79 -8.05
CA LEU A 89 -2.72 -17.15 -8.59
C LEU A 89 -3.93 -17.95 -8.09
N ILE A 90 -4.30 -17.79 -6.81
CA ILE A 90 -5.48 -18.42 -6.24
C ILE A 90 -6.77 -17.89 -6.88
N LEU A 91 -6.83 -16.59 -7.23
CA LEU A 91 -7.97 -16.02 -7.96
C LEU A 91 -8.18 -16.74 -9.31
N PHE A 92 -7.10 -16.96 -10.07
CA PHE A 92 -7.18 -17.69 -11.33
C PHE A 92 -7.46 -19.20 -11.13
N HIS A 93 -6.94 -19.81 -10.03
CA HIS A 93 -7.29 -21.18 -9.63
C HIS A 93 -8.79 -21.35 -9.42
N THR A 94 -9.47 -20.39 -8.79
CA THR A 94 -10.93 -20.47 -8.58
C THR A 94 -11.73 -20.36 -9.88
N ALA A 95 -11.07 -20.06 -11.00
CA ALA A 95 -11.70 -19.74 -12.29
C ALA A 95 -12.82 -18.69 -12.16
N PHE A 96 -12.66 -17.77 -11.20
CA PHE A 96 -13.62 -16.70 -10.85
C PHE A 96 -14.99 -17.22 -10.36
N LYS A 97 -15.05 -18.47 -9.87
CA LYS A 97 -16.25 -19.05 -9.25
C LYS A 97 -16.28 -18.70 -7.76
N PHE A 98 -17.16 -17.80 -7.36
CA PHE A 98 -17.29 -17.32 -5.99
C PHE A 98 -18.57 -17.86 -5.33
N GLY A 99 -18.73 -19.17 -5.25
CA GLY A 99 -19.91 -19.82 -4.66
C GLY A 99 -19.56 -20.90 -3.66
N GLY A 100 -20.53 -21.24 -2.80
CA GLY A 100 -20.39 -22.32 -1.82
C GLY A 100 -19.45 -22.01 -0.64
N ILE A 101 -19.16 -23.02 0.16
CA ILE A 101 -18.35 -22.90 1.40
C ILE A 101 -16.91 -22.46 1.08
N VAL A 102 -16.36 -22.84 -0.06
CA VAL A 102 -14.99 -22.50 -0.49
C VAL A 102 -14.82 -20.99 -0.69
N SER A 103 -15.90 -20.27 -1.03
CA SER A 103 -15.86 -18.82 -1.19
C SER A 103 -15.53 -18.10 0.11
N ILE A 104 -15.87 -18.66 1.27
CA ILE A 104 -15.54 -18.06 2.59
C ILE A 104 -14.02 -17.98 2.76
N SER A 105 -13.29 -19.04 2.41
CA SER A 105 -11.82 -19.04 2.46
C SER A 105 -11.21 -18.02 1.51
N PHE A 106 -11.76 -17.89 0.31
CA PHE A 106 -11.31 -16.88 -0.66
C PHE A 106 -11.53 -15.46 -0.14
N TRP A 107 -12.72 -15.13 0.34
CA TRP A 107 -13.02 -13.80 0.87
C TRP A 107 -12.24 -13.47 2.14
N SER A 108 -11.98 -14.47 2.99
CA SER A 108 -11.09 -14.32 4.15
C SER A 108 -9.66 -13.95 3.71
N MET A 109 -9.14 -14.61 2.69
CA MET A 109 -7.84 -14.28 2.09
C MET A 109 -7.82 -12.85 1.54
N VAL A 110 -8.85 -12.44 0.81
CA VAL A 110 -8.98 -11.07 0.29
C VAL A 110 -8.99 -10.03 1.42
N ALA A 111 -9.75 -10.30 2.50
CA ALA A 111 -9.79 -9.43 3.68
C ALA A 111 -8.41 -9.27 4.33
N VAL A 112 -7.64 -10.36 4.47
CA VAL A 112 -6.27 -10.33 5.00
C VAL A 112 -5.34 -9.52 4.10
N VAL A 113 -5.41 -9.68 2.78
CA VAL A 113 -4.61 -8.92 1.82
C VAL A 113 -4.93 -7.42 1.91
N LEU A 114 -6.21 -7.05 1.91
CA LEU A 114 -6.65 -5.67 2.07
C LEU A 114 -6.19 -5.06 3.39
N SER A 115 -6.30 -5.81 4.50
CA SER A 115 -5.76 -5.41 5.80
C SER A 115 -4.25 -5.13 5.73
N GLY A 116 -3.48 -5.97 5.03
CA GLY A 116 -2.06 -5.77 4.80
C GLY A 116 -1.74 -4.49 4.01
N VAL A 117 -2.52 -4.21 2.96
CA VAL A 117 -2.38 -2.97 2.16
C VAL A 117 -2.68 -1.73 3.02
N ILE A 118 -3.78 -1.76 3.79
CA ILE A 118 -4.15 -0.66 4.71
C ILE A 118 -3.07 -0.48 5.77
N GLY A 119 -2.61 -1.56 6.39
CA GLY A 119 -1.53 -1.52 7.39
C GLY A 119 -0.23 -0.94 6.81
N ARG A 120 0.13 -1.31 5.58
CA ARG A 120 1.29 -0.74 4.88
C ARG A 120 1.12 0.75 4.61
N PHE A 121 -0.07 1.17 4.20
CA PHE A 121 -0.38 2.59 3.97
C PHE A 121 -0.24 3.42 5.26
N ILE A 122 -0.80 2.94 6.37
CA ILE A 122 -0.66 3.60 7.69
C ILE A 122 0.81 3.64 8.11
N TYR A 123 1.53 2.53 7.96
CA TYR A 123 2.94 2.42 8.35
C TYR A 123 3.85 3.41 7.61
N ILE A 124 3.58 3.71 6.34
CA ILE A 124 4.36 4.69 5.55
C ILE A 124 4.12 6.11 6.05
N GLN A 125 2.97 6.39 6.64
CA GLN A 125 2.63 7.73 7.14
C GLN A 125 3.27 8.06 8.51
N ILE A 126 3.82 7.08 9.21
CA ILE A 126 4.50 7.31 10.49
C ILE A 126 5.86 7.96 10.23
N PRO A 127 6.09 9.20 10.73
CA PRO A 127 7.37 9.88 10.59
C PRO A 127 8.49 9.11 11.30
N ARG A 128 9.67 9.04 10.70
CA ARG A 128 10.82 8.32 11.24
C ARG A 128 12.09 9.15 11.12
N THR A 129 13.02 8.94 12.03
CA THR A 129 14.37 9.45 11.90
C THR A 129 15.09 8.81 10.72
N ILE A 130 16.19 9.44 10.25
CA ILE A 130 17.09 8.88 9.22
C ILE A 130 17.59 7.47 9.63
N GLN A 131 17.68 7.19 10.93
CA GLN A 131 18.07 5.88 11.50
C GLN A 131 16.91 4.86 11.55
N GLY A 132 15.71 5.22 11.10
CA GLY A 132 14.54 4.33 11.06
C GLY A 132 13.78 4.19 12.40
N ARG A 133 14.11 4.99 13.42
CA ARG A 133 13.37 5.07 14.69
C ARG A 133 12.09 5.90 14.51
N GLU A 134 11.01 5.49 15.12
CA GLU A 134 9.77 6.28 15.16
C GLU A 134 10.00 7.55 15.97
N LEU A 135 9.58 8.69 15.44
CA LEU A 135 9.68 9.98 16.13
C LEU A 135 8.54 10.10 17.14
N SER A 136 8.87 10.54 18.35
CA SER A 136 7.89 10.94 19.34
C SER A 136 7.21 12.25 18.91
N LEU A 137 5.99 12.51 19.42
CA LEU A 137 5.29 13.77 19.16
C LEU A 137 6.11 14.99 19.61
N GLY A 138 6.89 14.87 20.69
CA GLY A 138 7.79 15.92 21.17
C GLY A 138 8.90 16.23 20.17
N GLU A 139 9.57 15.20 19.65
CA GLU A 139 10.65 15.35 18.66
C GLU A 139 10.13 15.93 17.33
N ILE A 140 8.92 15.56 16.91
CA ILE A 140 8.29 16.14 15.72
C ILE A 140 8.01 17.63 15.91
N LYS A 141 7.53 18.03 17.10
CA LYS A 141 7.26 19.41 17.43
C LYS A 141 8.54 20.24 17.47
N GLU A 142 9.58 19.74 18.12
CA GLU A 142 10.89 20.39 18.20
C GLU A 142 11.54 20.54 16.82
N MET A 143 11.45 19.51 15.97
CA MET A 143 11.95 19.56 14.60
C MET A 143 11.18 20.60 13.77
N LYS A 144 9.86 20.69 13.94
CA LYS A 144 9.02 21.71 13.33
C LYS A 144 9.45 23.11 13.75
N ASP A 145 9.64 23.36 15.03
CA ASP A 145 10.00 24.65 15.58
C ASP A 145 11.43 25.07 15.14
N THR A 146 12.35 24.13 15.06
CA THR A 146 13.71 24.36 14.57
C THR A 146 13.73 24.68 13.07
N MET A 147 12.96 23.95 12.27
CA MET A 147 12.79 24.24 10.84
C MET A 147 12.14 25.61 10.60
N SER A 148 11.14 25.94 11.40
CA SER A 148 10.45 27.24 11.33
C SER A 148 11.40 28.39 11.62
N ARG A 149 12.20 28.30 12.66
CA ARG A 149 13.23 29.30 13.00
C ARG A 149 14.31 29.41 11.91
N GLY A 150 14.75 28.27 11.37
CA GLY A 150 15.73 28.26 10.27
C GLY A 150 15.20 28.94 9.00
N LEU A 151 13.91 28.80 8.69
CA LEU A 151 13.28 29.46 7.56
C LEU A 151 13.16 30.98 7.76
N SER A 152 12.75 31.43 8.96
CA SER A 152 12.65 32.86 9.25
C SER A 152 14.01 33.58 9.13
N VAL A 153 15.08 32.96 9.63
CA VAL A 153 16.43 33.52 9.53
C VAL A 153 16.97 33.50 8.09
N LYS A 154 16.74 32.40 7.36
CA LYS A 154 17.30 32.21 6.00
C LYS A 154 16.64 33.10 4.94
N TYR A 155 15.35 33.38 5.11
CA TYR A 155 14.56 34.15 4.14
C TYR A 155 14.20 35.55 4.62
N GLY A 156 14.69 36.01 5.80
CA GLY A 156 14.41 37.33 6.33
C GLY A 156 12.92 37.62 6.53
N LEU A 157 12.13 36.57 6.82
CA LEU A 157 10.69 36.71 6.96
C LEU A 157 10.37 37.52 8.22
N ASP A 158 9.62 38.60 8.04
CA ASP A 158 9.09 39.40 9.14
C ASP A 158 8.12 38.57 10.01
N GLU A 159 8.02 38.88 11.29
CA GLU A 159 7.24 38.16 12.30
C GLU A 159 5.77 38.04 11.90
N THR A 160 5.24 39.03 11.20
CA THR A 160 3.88 39.01 10.62
C THR A 160 3.71 38.00 9.50
N MET A 161 4.67 37.89 8.58
CA MET A 161 4.68 36.84 7.52
C MET A 161 4.85 35.46 8.08
N TYR A 162 5.69 35.29 9.11
CA TYR A 162 5.89 34.04 9.79
C TYR A 162 4.61 33.57 10.51
N SER A 163 3.91 34.46 11.23
CA SER A 163 2.65 34.14 11.87
C SER A 163 1.54 33.75 10.88
N MET A 164 1.49 34.43 9.72
CA MET A 164 0.57 34.06 8.62
C MET A 164 0.87 32.68 8.04
N LEU A 165 2.14 32.34 7.84
CA LEU A 165 2.56 31.02 7.38
C LEU A 165 2.19 29.91 8.36
N ILE A 166 2.41 30.14 9.66
CA ILE A 166 2.02 29.19 10.71
C ILE A 166 0.51 29.03 10.79
N SER A 167 -0.25 30.14 10.79
CA SER A 167 -1.70 30.08 10.85
C SER A 167 -2.31 29.38 9.63
N ALA A 168 -1.76 29.59 8.43
CA ALA A 168 -2.16 28.88 7.22
C ALA A 168 -1.87 27.37 7.30
N THR A 169 -0.76 27.00 7.95
CA THR A 169 -0.36 25.60 8.12
C THR A 169 -1.13 24.94 9.28
N GLN A 170 -1.49 25.69 10.33
CA GLN A 170 -2.15 25.20 11.53
C GLN A 170 -3.66 25.01 11.35
N LYS A 171 -4.28 25.62 10.33
CA LYS A 171 -5.70 25.45 9.98
C LYS A 171 -6.05 24.02 9.51
N GLU A 172 -5.11 23.11 9.53
CA GLU A 172 -5.19 21.75 8.98
C GLU A 172 -5.85 20.71 9.90
N ILE A 173 -6.07 20.99 11.17
CA ILE A 173 -6.35 19.92 12.16
C ILE A 173 -7.82 19.57 12.30
N ASP A 174 -8.72 20.30 11.67
CA ASP A 174 -10.17 20.17 11.87
C ASP A 174 -10.89 19.23 10.87
N PHE A 175 -10.16 18.26 10.30
CA PHE A 175 -10.77 17.23 9.45
C PHE A 175 -11.15 15.95 10.20
N ALA A 176 -11.16 15.96 11.53
CA ALA A 176 -11.43 14.77 12.35
C ALA A 176 -12.83 14.19 12.11
N ASP A 177 -13.80 15.06 11.81
CA ASP A 177 -15.22 14.70 11.63
C ASP A 177 -15.62 14.24 10.22
N LYS A 178 -14.70 14.31 9.25
CA LYS A 178 -15.02 13.90 7.87
C LYS A 178 -14.61 12.48 7.62
N GLY A 179 -15.47 11.71 6.93
CA GLY A 179 -15.17 10.34 6.51
C GLY A 179 -13.86 10.23 5.69
N PHE A 180 -13.32 9.03 5.54
CA PHE A 180 -12.02 8.75 4.94
C PHE A 180 -11.78 9.49 3.60
N ILE A 181 -12.76 9.48 2.70
CA ILE A 181 -12.69 10.16 1.39
C ILE A 181 -12.63 11.69 1.58
N GLY A 182 -13.42 12.25 2.52
CA GLY A 182 -13.40 13.66 2.82
C GLY A 182 -12.07 14.16 3.40
N ARG A 183 -11.38 13.31 4.18
CA ARG A 183 -10.03 13.60 4.72
C ARG A 183 -8.98 13.61 3.60
N VAL A 184 -9.02 12.65 2.68
CA VAL A 184 -8.07 12.60 1.55
C VAL A 184 -8.26 13.79 0.63
N MET A 185 -9.51 14.10 0.25
CA MET A 185 -9.84 15.21 -0.63
C MET A 185 -9.53 16.57 0.04
N GLY A 186 -9.82 16.71 1.34
CA GLY A 186 -9.48 17.87 2.15
C GLY A 186 -7.97 18.12 2.19
N ARG A 187 -7.17 17.07 2.36
CA ARG A 187 -5.71 17.13 2.38
C ARG A 187 -5.12 17.54 1.03
N ILE A 188 -5.67 17.04 -0.08
CA ILE A 188 -5.24 17.42 -1.44
C ILE A 188 -5.55 18.90 -1.71
N ASN A 189 -6.75 19.36 -1.39
CA ASN A 189 -7.13 20.77 -1.59
C ASN A 189 -6.33 21.71 -0.69
N HIS A 190 -6.07 21.34 0.54
CA HIS A 190 -5.25 22.10 1.47
C HIS A 190 -3.80 22.24 0.99
N ASN A 191 -3.17 21.14 0.53
CA ASN A 191 -1.83 21.18 -0.05
C ASN A 191 -1.74 22.07 -1.30
N ARG A 192 -2.81 22.13 -2.11
CA ARG A 192 -2.89 23.05 -3.26
C ARG A 192 -2.98 24.50 -2.79
N SER A 193 -3.78 24.78 -1.76
CA SER A 193 -3.92 26.13 -1.17
C SER A 193 -2.58 26.62 -0.60
N ILE A 194 -1.90 25.80 0.21
CA ILE A 194 -0.58 26.14 0.77
C ILE A 194 0.44 26.44 -0.34
N ARG A 195 0.51 25.59 -1.38
CA ARG A 195 1.43 25.83 -2.50
C ARG A 195 1.16 27.16 -3.22
N LYS A 196 -0.11 27.53 -3.36
CA LYS A 196 -0.50 28.81 -3.96
C LYS A 196 -0.07 29.99 -3.07
N THR A 197 -0.37 29.93 -1.78
CA THR A 197 0.01 30.96 -0.80
C THR A 197 1.54 31.14 -0.74
N ILE A 198 2.30 30.04 -0.70
CA ILE A 198 3.78 30.12 -0.71
C ILE A 198 4.29 30.77 -2.00
N LYS A 199 3.71 30.43 -3.15
CA LYS A 199 4.11 31.03 -4.44
C LYS A 199 3.80 32.50 -4.50
N ASP A 200 2.65 32.94 -3.98
CA ASP A 200 2.23 34.32 -3.93
C ASP A 200 3.15 35.15 -2.99
N LEU A 201 3.51 34.59 -1.83
CA LEU A 201 4.45 35.20 -0.88
C LEU A 201 5.87 35.32 -1.46
N LEU A 202 6.37 34.28 -2.14
CA LEU A 202 7.68 34.33 -2.79
C LEU A 202 7.74 35.37 -3.93
N ASN A 203 6.65 35.52 -4.66
CA ASN A 203 6.56 36.57 -5.70
C ASN A 203 6.53 37.99 -5.11
N GLN A 204 5.99 38.16 -3.89
CA GLN A 204 6.00 39.46 -3.21
C GLN A 204 7.37 39.81 -2.60
N THR A 205 8.19 38.79 -2.29
CA THR A 205 9.52 38.99 -1.67
C THR A 205 10.62 39.15 -2.73
N SER A 206 10.34 38.88 -4.02
CA SER A 206 11.27 38.99 -5.14
C SER A 206 11.18 40.34 -5.88
N LEU A 207 10.39 41.29 -5.38
CA LEU A 207 10.30 42.69 -5.78
C LEU A 207 10.94 43.61 -4.73
#